data_1a0fdbadaed8a3f2fadc30b731034556
#
_entry.id   1a0fdbadaed8a3f2fadc30b731034556
#
_cell.length_a   1.000
_cell.length_b   1.000
_cell.length_c   1.000
_cell.angle_alpha   90.00
_cell.angle_beta   90.00
_cell.angle_gamma   90.00
#
_symmetry.space_group_name_H-M   'P 1'
#
loop_
_entity.id
_entity.type
_entity.pdbx_description
1 polymer ?
#
loop_
_entity_poly.entity_id
_entity_poly.type
_entity_poly.pdbx_seq_one_letter_code
_entity_poly.pdbx_strand_id
1 'polypeptide(L)'
;MAETVGVSKSSVSRQAIEASEAELEALLSRRFDDLKLLIIYMDGVVFGDHTMIGAVGVDVEGRKHVLGIREGATENATVVMELLQDIVARGVDPKQKRLFVIDGSKALRAAINAVFGADQPVQRCRAHKLRNVLDHLPEEQKEQVKSLMRAAWKMEAKAGMARIRKLAEWLDREYPSAAASLLEGLEECFTINRLGLPPSLQRCLATTNIIESPHAGVRIRTRRVTNWQNGSMARRWMASAFLRTEKNFRRIMGYRELWTLETILCESQCATQKAVA
;
A
#
# COMPACT_ATOMS: atom_id res chain seq x y z
N MET A 1 49.80 17.66 -18.90
CA MET A 1 49.36 16.27 -18.62
C MET A 1 48.38 16.36 -17.46
N ALA A 2 47.11 16.04 -17.66
CA ALA A 2 46.14 16.01 -16.59
C ALA A 2 46.38 14.73 -15.75
N GLU A 3 46.76 14.91 -14.48
CA GLU A 3 46.81 13.81 -13.52
C GLU A 3 45.40 13.20 -13.36
N THR A 4 45.26 11.98 -13.88
CA THR A 4 44.06 11.18 -13.61
C THR A 4 44.13 10.71 -12.15
N VAL A 5 43.49 11.43 -11.26
CA VAL A 5 43.30 10.99 -9.85
C VAL A 5 42.44 9.73 -9.88
N GLY A 6 43.08 8.58 -9.77
CA GLY A 6 42.39 7.28 -9.72
C GLY A 6 41.65 7.13 -8.39
N VAL A 7 40.31 7.14 -8.42
CA VAL A 7 39.49 6.86 -7.24
C VAL A 7 39.48 5.35 -7.00
N SER A 8 39.85 4.90 -5.78
CA SER A 8 39.85 3.46 -5.45
C SER A 8 38.40 2.93 -5.30
N LYS A 9 38.18 1.64 -5.63
CA LYS A 9 36.87 0.97 -5.44
C LYS A 9 36.39 1.09 -4.01
N SER A 10 37.25 1.02 -3.00
CA SER A 10 36.92 1.16 -1.58
C SER A 10 36.48 2.57 -1.22
N SER A 11 37.08 3.61 -1.82
CA SER A 11 36.68 5.00 -1.62
C SER A 11 35.27 5.26 -2.21
N VAL A 12 35.00 4.77 -3.42
CA VAL A 12 33.68 4.87 -4.06
C VAL A 12 32.62 4.16 -3.21
N SER A 13 32.94 2.97 -2.72
CA SER A 13 32.01 2.20 -1.86
C SER A 13 31.70 2.94 -0.57
N ARG A 14 32.70 3.50 0.12
CA ARG A 14 32.47 4.27 1.36
C ARG A 14 31.61 5.51 1.11
N GLN A 15 31.91 6.30 0.09
CA GLN A 15 31.10 7.46 -0.27
C GLN A 15 29.66 7.09 -0.62
N ALA A 16 29.44 5.97 -1.32
CA ALA A 16 28.10 5.48 -1.64
C ALA A 16 27.32 5.05 -0.38
N ILE A 17 28.00 4.43 0.60
CA ILE A 17 27.41 4.07 1.90
C ILE A 17 27.01 5.34 2.64
N GLU A 18 27.93 6.27 2.85
CA GLU A 18 27.69 7.53 3.55
C GLU A 18 26.53 8.34 2.92
N ALA A 19 26.54 8.49 1.59
CA ALA A 19 25.46 9.18 0.89
C ALA A 19 24.11 8.49 1.04
N SER A 20 24.07 7.16 0.98
CA SER A 20 22.82 6.40 1.14
C SER A 20 22.34 6.35 2.58
N GLU A 21 23.23 6.41 3.57
CA GLU A 21 22.87 6.58 4.99
C GLU A 21 22.24 7.94 5.26
N ALA A 22 22.82 9.01 4.72
CA ALA A 22 22.21 10.36 4.82
C ALA A 22 20.83 10.43 4.15
N GLU A 23 20.63 9.78 3.00
CA GLU A 23 19.32 9.69 2.36
C GLU A 23 18.31 8.85 3.21
N LEU A 24 18.75 7.77 3.84
CA LEU A 24 17.92 6.99 4.77
C LEU A 24 17.53 7.83 5.98
N GLU A 25 18.46 8.51 6.60
CA GLU A 25 18.21 9.40 7.74
C GLU A 25 17.24 10.53 7.36
N ALA A 26 17.44 11.17 6.21
CA ALA A 26 16.53 12.19 5.69
C ALA A 26 15.10 11.68 5.49
N LEU A 27 14.93 10.43 5.07
CA LEU A 27 13.61 9.79 4.96
C LEU A 27 13.00 9.52 6.35
N LEU A 28 13.78 8.97 7.28
CA LEU A 28 13.31 8.56 8.60
C LEU A 28 13.09 9.73 9.57
N SER A 29 13.77 10.88 9.35
CA SER A 29 13.57 12.10 10.14
C SER A 29 12.48 13.03 9.59
N ARG A 30 11.91 12.72 8.40
CA ARG A 30 10.89 13.55 7.75
C ARG A 30 9.66 13.70 8.64
N ARG A 31 9.22 14.94 8.87
CA ARG A 31 8.01 15.27 9.63
C ARG A 31 6.80 15.39 8.72
N PHE A 32 5.60 15.14 9.30
CA PHE A 32 4.31 15.12 8.59
C PHE A 32 3.24 15.98 9.27
N ASP A 33 3.62 16.85 10.20
CA ASP A 33 2.68 17.64 11.02
C ASP A 33 1.75 18.51 10.17
N ASP A 34 2.27 19.08 9.08
CA ASP A 34 1.52 19.95 8.17
C ASP A 34 0.89 19.19 6.98
N LEU A 35 0.99 17.86 6.98
CA LEU A 35 0.57 17.05 5.85
C LEU A 35 -0.79 16.40 6.11
N LYS A 36 -1.84 16.91 5.46
CA LYS A 36 -3.17 16.31 5.53
C LYS A 36 -3.29 15.10 4.61
N LEU A 37 -3.03 13.92 5.17
CA LEU A 37 -3.12 12.65 4.47
C LEU A 37 -4.56 12.11 4.46
N LEU A 38 -5.09 11.80 3.28
CA LEU A 38 -6.38 11.14 3.11
C LEU A 38 -6.26 9.62 2.95
N ILE A 39 -5.15 9.14 2.36
CA ILE A 39 -4.98 7.74 2.02
C ILE A 39 -3.57 7.29 2.40
N ILE A 40 -3.46 6.06 2.94
CA ILE A 40 -2.17 5.40 3.17
C ILE A 40 -2.18 4.04 2.48
N TYR A 41 -1.16 3.81 1.65
CA TYR A 41 -0.85 2.54 1.02
C TYR A 41 0.30 1.86 1.74
N MET A 42 0.19 0.55 1.95
CA MET A 42 1.28 -0.27 2.45
C MET A 42 1.43 -1.51 1.58
N ASP A 43 2.67 -1.86 1.27
CA ASP A 43 3.00 -3.02 0.45
C ASP A 43 4.44 -3.48 0.70
N GLY A 44 4.70 -4.76 0.43
CA GLY A 44 6.01 -5.38 0.56
C GLY A 44 6.81 -5.36 -0.74
N VAL A 45 8.13 -5.29 -0.62
CA VAL A 45 9.08 -5.50 -1.72
C VAL A 45 10.25 -6.34 -1.27
N VAL A 46 10.68 -7.27 -2.12
CA VAL A 46 11.75 -8.22 -1.82
C VAL A 46 13.05 -7.80 -2.52
N PHE A 47 14.16 -7.87 -1.78
CA PHE A 47 15.54 -7.64 -2.23
C PHE A 47 16.41 -8.82 -1.80
N GLY A 48 16.68 -9.77 -2.72
CA GLY A 48 17.31 -11.04 -2.34
C GLY A 48 16.48 -11.74 -1.26
N ASP A 49 17.10 -12.01 -0.11
CA ASP A 49 16.45 -12.63 1.05
C ASP A 49 15.81 -11.62 2.02
N HIS A 50 15.88 -10.32 1.71
CA HIS A 50 15.36 -9.26 2.55
C HIS A 50 14.00 -8.77 2.05
N THR A 51 13.00 -8.87 2.90
CA THR A 51 11.69 -8.25 2.64
C THR A 51 11.63 -6.88 3.30
N MET A 52 11.15 -5.90 2.58
CA MET A 52 10.99 -4.53 3.05
C MET A 52 9.53 -4.12 2.91
N ILE A 53 8.99 -3.46 3.92
CA ILE A 53 7.66 -2.85 3.88
C ILE A 53 7.83 -1.37 3.59
N GLY A 54 7.09 -0.86 2.61
CA GLY A 54 6.99 0.56 2.32
C GLY A 54 5.61 1.11 2.66
N ALA A 55 5.56 2.38 3.06
CA ALA A 55 4.34 3.13 3.24
C ALA A 55 4.36 4.39 2.37
N VAL A 56 3.30 4.63 1.62
CA VAL A 56 3.10 5.82 0.78
C VAL A 56 1.77 6.46 1.13
N GLY A 57 1.80 7.75 1.47
CA GLY A 57 0.63 8.57 1.72
C GLY A 57 0.18 9.35 0.48
N VAL A 58 -1.11 9.68 0.44
CA VAL A 58 -1.67 10.61 -0.54
C VAL A 58 -2.36 11.75 0.22
N ASP A 59 -1.98 12.98 -0.08
CA ASP A 59 -2.55 14.18 0.51
C ASP A 59 -3.87 14.63 -0.16
N VAL A 60 -4.47 15.67 0.38
CA VAL A 60 -5.72 16.28 -0.15
C VAL A 60 -5.60 16.78 -1.58
N GLU A 61 -4.39 17.07 -2.05
CA GLU A 61 -4.14 17.54 -3.41
C GLU A 61 -3.80 16.37 -4.38
N GLY A 62 -3.80 15.14 -3.88
CA GLY A 62 -3.47 13.94 -4.64
C GLY A 62 -1.97 13.72 -4.88
N ARG A 63 -1.10 14.44 -4.18
CA ARG A 63 0.35 14.22 -4.21
C ARG A 63 0.69 13.00 -3.38
N LYS A 64 1.69 12.26 -3.83
CA LYS A 64 2.19 11.07 -3.14
C LYS A 64 3.43 11.40 -2.34
N HIS A 65 3.51 10.88 -1.12
CA HIS A 65 4.60 11.08 -0.17
C HIS A 65 5.08 9.74 0.33
N VAL A 66 6.38 9.49 0.28
CA VAL A 66 6.98 8.32 0.94
C VAL A 66 6.97 8.57 2.44
N LEU A 67 6.19 7.78 3.18
CA LEU A 67 6.03 7.97 4.63
C LEU A 67 7.10 7.22 5.42
N GLY A 68 7.52 6.05 4.96
CA GLY A 68 8.53 5.27 5.65
C GLY A 68 8.77 3.91 5.01
N ILE A 69 9.81 3.26 5.53
CA ILE A 69 10.22 1.91 5.16
C ILE A 69 10.65 1.15 6.40
N ARG A 70 10.41 -0.17 6.41
CA ARG A 70 10.87 -1.06 7.47
C ARG A 70 11.30 -2.40 6.90
N GLU A 71 12.34 -3.01 7.47
CA GLU A 71 12.71 -4.38 7.14
C GLU A 71 11.79 -5.36 7.86
N GLY A 72 11.24 -6.31 7.15
CA GLY A 72 10.36 -7.36 7.62
C GLY A 72 9.24 -7.67 6.64
N ALA A 73 8.56 -8.79 6.87
CA ALA A 73 7.45 -9.23 6.03
C ALA A 73 6.13 -8.53 6.41
N THR A 74 5.26 -8.34 5.42
CA THR A 74 3.91 -7.78 5.62
C THR A 74 3.00 -8.67 6.47
N GLU A 75 3.36 -9.93 6.66
CA GLU A 75 2.69 -10.89 7.54
C GLU A 75 3.11 -10.75 9.01
N ASN A 76 4.13 -9.95 9.31
CA ASN A 76 4.59 -9.70 10.69
C ASN A 76 3.91 -8.42 11.25
N ALA A 77 2.87 -8.60 12.04
CA ALA A 77 2.11 -7.50 12.63
C ALA A 77 2.95 -6.55 13.50
N THR A 78 3.95 -7.06 14.20
CA THR A 78 4.84 -6.25 15.04
C THR A 78 5.65 -5.27 14.19
N VAL A 79 6.27 -5.75 13.14
CA VAL A 79 7.06 -4.90 12.21
C VAL A 79 6.19 -3.83 11.56
N VAL A 80 4.97 -4.20 11.17
CA VAL A 80 4.01 -3.24 10.59
C VAL A 80 3.57 -2.20 11.63
N MET A 81 3.28 -2.63 12.86
CA MET A 81 2.96 -1.69 13.96
C MET A 81 4.09 -0.71 14.22
N GLU A 82 5.33 -1.17 14.27
CA GLU A 82 6.48 -0.30 14.46
C GLU A 82 6.64 0.73 13.33
N LEU A 83 6.37 0.35 12.06
CA LEU A 83 6.36 1.29 10.95
C LEU A 83 5.26 2.34 11.12
N LEU A 84 4.04 1.94 11.50
CA LEU A 84 2.92 2.85 11.67
C LEU A 84 3.11 3.76 12.89
N GLN A 85 3.65 3.26 13.99
CA GLN A 85 3.98 4.05 15.19
C GLN A 85 5.06 5.09 14.89
N ASP A 86 6.07 4.72 14.11
CA ASP A 86 7.10 5.68 13.64
C ASP A 86 6.49 6.81 12.81
N ILE A 87 5.57 6.48 11.89
CA ILE A 87 4.85 7.49 11.09
C ILE A 87 4.00 8.41 11.98
N VAL A 88 3.35 7.89 13.00
CA VAL A 88 2.60 8.68 14.01
C VAL A 88 3.54 9.57 14.81
N ALA A 89 4.67 9.06 15.29
CA ALA A 89 5.67 9.84 16.04
C ALA A 89 6.26 11.01 15.20
N ARG A 90 6.24 10.86 13.88
CA ARG A 90 6.66 11.91 12.93
C ARG A 90 5.54 12.88 12.50
N GLY A 91 4.38 12.86 13.17
CA GLY A 91 3.36 13.89 13.05
C GLY A 91 2.07 13.47 12.33
N VAL A 92 1.91 12.20 11.94
CA VAL A 92 0.62 11.74 11.40
C VAL A 92 -0.35 11.49 12.56
N ASP A 93 -1.41 12.28 12.65
CA ASP A 93 -2.42 12.15 13.71
C ASP A 93 -3.18 10.81 13.61
N PRO A 94 -3.06 9.90 14.60
CA PRO A 94 -3.75 8.60 14.56
C PRO A 94 -5.28 8.71 14.72
N LYS A 95 -5.78 9.83 15.22
CA LYS A 95 -7.23 10.05 15.41
C LYS A 95 -7.93 10.50 14.13
N GLN A 96 -7.20 11.04 13.16
CA GLN A 96 -7.78 11.46 11.89
C GLN A 96 -8.20 10.24 11.06
N LYS A 97 -9.44 10.22 10.57
CA LYS A 97 -9.91 9.21 9.64
C LYS A 97 -9.20 9.29 8.29
N ARG A 98 -8.78 8.15 7.78
CA ARG A 98 -8.17 8.01 6.46
C ARG A 98 -8.43 6.64 5.86
N LEU A 99 -8.41 6.55 4.54
CA LEU A 99 -8.54 5.29 3.84
C LEU A 99 -7.18 4.56 3.80
N PHE A 100 -7.15 3.31 4.24
CA PHE A 100 -6.00 2.43 4.03
C PHE A 100 -6.25 1.53 2.84
N VAL A 101 -5.23 1.33 1.99
CA VAL A 101 -5.29 0.40 0.85
C VAL A 101 -4.15 -0.60 1.00
N ILE A 102 -4.50 -1.89 1.17
CA ILE A 102 -3.57 -2.97 1.49
C ILE A 102 -3.80 -4.20 0.60
N ASP A 103 -2.82 -5.09 0.54
CA ASP A 103 -2.89 -6.36 -0.20
C ASP A 103 -3.90 -7.36 0.38
N GLY A 104 -4.27 -7.22 1.64
CA GLY A 104 -5.19 -8.07 2.37
C GLY A 104 -4.51 -8.96 3.41
N SER A 105 -3.25 -8.69 3.75
CA SER A 105 -2.58 -9.30 4.89
C SER A 105 -3.34 -9.02 6.18
N LYS A 106 -3.60 -10.08 6.97
CA LYS A 106 -4.24 -9.96 8.29
C LYS A 106 -3.38 -9.17 9.28
N ALA A 107 -2.07 -9.26 9.14
CA ALA A 107 -1.12 -8.54 9.98
C ALA A 107 -1.15 -7.03 9.72
N LEU A 108 -1.24 -6.61 8.43
CA LEU A 108 -1.45 -5.21 8.07
C LEU A 108 -2.76 -4.68 8.69
N ARG A 109 -3.85 -5.44 8.57
CA ARG A 109 -5.13 -5.05 9.17
C ARG A 109 -5.07 -4.94 10.70
N ALA A 110 -4.44 -5.90 11.37
CA ALA A 110 -4.26 -5.89 12.83
C ALA A 110 -3.43 -4.68 13.29
N ALA A 111 -2.35 -4.36 12.59
CA ALA A 111 -1.51 -3.21 12.90
C ALA A 111 -2.24 -1.88 12.69
N ILE A 112 -3.03 -1.73 11.62
CA ILE A 112 -3.88 -0.55 11.41
C ILE A 112 -4.86 -0.39 12.57
N ASN A 113 -5.55 -1.46 12.96
CA ASN A 113 -6.50 -1.43 14.07
C ASN A 113 -5.84 -1.02 15.39
N ALA A 114 -4.64 -1.53 15.67
CA ALA A 114 -3.91 -1.24 16.90
C ALA A 114 -3.41 0.22 16.98
N VAL A 115 -2.98 0.79 15.86
CA VAL A 115 -2.37 2.14 15.84
C VAL A 115 -3.39 3.24 15.54
N PHE A 116 -4.31 3.00 14.63
CA PHE A 116 -5.28 4.01 14.13
C PHE A 116 -6.73 3.75 14.54
N GLY A 117 -7.01 2.60 15.17
CA GLY A 117 -8.36 2.20 15.54
C GLY A 117 -9.05 1.31 14.50
N ALA A 118 -9.96 0.46 14.97
CA ALA A 118 -10.67 -0.54 14.16
C ALA A 118 -11.68 0.05 13.17
N ASP A 119 -12.05 1.29 13.36
CA ASP A 119 -13.07 2.02 12.59
C ASP A 119 -12.50 2.77 11.38
N GLN A 120 -11.19 2.61 11.10
CA GLN A 120 -10.60 3.12 9.86
C GLN A 120 -11.11 2.34 8.64
N PRO A 121 -11.53 3.04 7.56
CA PRO A 121 -11.90 2.37 6.34
C PRO A 121 -10.66 1.73 5.69
N VAL A 122 -10.75 0.44 5.38
CA VAL A 122 -9.70 -0.31 4.70
C VAL A 122 -10.25 -0.86 3.39
N GLN A 123 -9.58 -0.56 2.29
CA GLN A 123 -9.80 -1.18 0.98
C GLN A 123 -8.77 -2.28 0.76
N ARG A 124 -9.25 -3.49 0.54
CA ARG A 124 -8.39 -4.60 0.10
C ARG A 124 -8.12 -4.50 -1.40
N CYS A 125 -6.87 -4.69 -1.79
CA CYS A 125 -6.45 -4.63 -3.19
C CYS A 125 -7.18 -5.68 -4.04
N ARG A 126 -7.97 -5.22 -5.02
CA ARG A 126 -8.71 -6.10 -5.93
C ARG A 126 -7.82 -6.87 -6.89
N ALA A 127 -6.64 -6.34 -7.22
CA ALA A 127 -5.70 -7.05 -8.09
C ALA A 127 -5.08 -8.25 -7.37
N HIS A 128 -4.66 -8.08 -6.11
CA HIS A 128 -4.17 -9.20 -5.28
C HIS A 128 -5.29 -10.21 -4.99
N LYS A 129 -6.49 -9.75 -4.63
CA LYS A 129 -7.65 -10.64 -4.43
C LYS A 129 -7.96 -11.45 -5.67
N LEU A 130 -7.97 -10.82 -6.85
CA LEU A 130 -8.21 -11.52 -8.11
C LEU A 130 -7.15 -12.60 -8.36
N ARG A 131 -5.86 -12.27 -8.23
CA ARG A 131 -4.76 -13.22 -8.39
C ARG A 131 -4.93 -14.40 -7.44
N ASN A 132 -5.11 -14.13 -6.14
CA ASN A 132 -5.27 -15.19 -5.14
C ASN A 132 -6.42 -16.16 -5.42
N VAL A 133 -7.55 -15.66 -5.94
CA VAL A 133 -8.67 -16.52 -6.33
C VAL A 133 -8.33 -17.35 -7.56
N LEU A 134 -7.75 -16.72 -8.58
CA LEU A 134 -7.41 -17.39 -9.85
C LEU A 134 -6.31 -18.45 -9.70
N ASP A 135 -5.40 -18.29 -8.71
CA ASP A 135 -4.33 -19.26 -8.44
C ASP A 135 -4.87 -20.61 -7.94
N HIS A 136 -6.13 -20.65 -7.46
CA HIS A 136 -6.83 -21.88 -7.06
C HIS A 136 -7.71 -22.48 -8.17
N LEU A 137 -7.63 -21.95 -9.40
CA LEU A 137 -8.50 -22.38 -10.51
C LEU A 137 -7.69 -22.91 -11.69
N PRO A 138 -8.22 -23.92 -12.42
CA PRO A 138 -7.66 -24.33 -13.69
C PRO A 138 -7.83 -23.21 -14.74
N GLU A 139 -7.00 -23.25 -15.78
CA GLU A 139 -6.89 -22.18 -16.78
C GLU A 139 -8.23 -21.87 -17.45
N GLU A 140 -9.03 -22.92 -17.73
CA GLU A 140 -10.32 -22.83 -18.42
C GLU A 140 -11.35 -21.99 -17.64
N GLN A 141 -11.26 -21.97 -16.30
CA GLN A 141 -12.20 -21.26 -15.43
C GLN A 141 -11.78 -19.81 -15.14
N LYS A 142 -10.49 -19.52 -15.29
CA LYS A 142 -9.92 -18.24 -14.86
C LYS A 142 -10.59 -17.01 -15.51
N GLU A 143 -10.79 -17.03 -16.83
CA GLU A 143 -11.32 -15.86 -17.51
C GLU A 143 -12.79 -15.61 -17.18
N GLN A 144 -13.58 -16.68 -17.01
CA GLN A 144 -14.97 -16.57 -16.58
C GLN A 144 -15.09 -15.98 -15.18
N VAL A 145 -14.35 -16.53 -14.20
CA VAL A 145 -14.36 -16.05 -12.80
C VAL A 145 -13.85 -14.61 -12.72
N LYS A 146 -12.77 -14.28 -13.40
CA LYS A 146 -12.23 -12.93 -13.51
C LYS A 146 -13.25 -11.93 -14.05
N SER A 147 -13.99 -12.29 -15.09
CA SER A 147 -15.05 -11.44 -15.66
C SER A 147 -16.18 -11.20 -14.66
N LEU A 148 -16.64 -12.25 -13.97
CA LEU A 148 -17.70 -12.18 -12.97
C LEU A 148 -17.28 -11.31 -11.76
N MET A 149 -16.05 -11.50 -11.25
CA MET A 149 -15.52 -10.67 -10.16
C MET A 149 -15.43 -9.19 -10.55
N ARG A 150 -14.90 -8.89 -11.75
CA ARG A 150 -14.80 -7.51 -12.26
C ARG A 150 -16.16 -6.86 -12.47
N ALA A 151 -17.17 -7.61 -12.92
CA ALA A 151 -18.52 -7.14 -13.06
C ALA A 151 -19.15 -6.80 -11.70
N ALA A 152 -18.96 -7.68 -10.69
CA ALA A 152 -19.46 -7.44 -9.34
C ALA A 152 -18.87 -6.20 -8.70
N TRP A 153 -17.57 -5.94 -8.88
CA TRP A 153 -16.91 -4.76 -8.32
C TRP A 153 -17.35 -3.42 -8.91
N LYS A 154 -18.04 -3.42 -10.06
CA LYS A 154 -18.63 -2.21 -10.66
C LYS A 154 -20.03 -1.90 -10.13
N MET A 155 -20.63 -2.82 -9.39
CA MET A 155 -21.98 -2.67 -8.84
C MET A 155 -21.94 -1.86 -7.52
N GLU A 156 -23.12 -1.46 -7.06
CA GLU A 156 -23.32 -0.98 -5.70
C GLU A 156 -22.85 -2.06 -4.70
N ALA A 157 -22.37 -1.65 -3.51
CA ALA A 157 -21.66 -2.54 -2.60
C ALA A 157 -22.48 -3.78 -2.20
N LYS A 158 -23.74 -3.60 -1.78
CA LYS A 158 -24.61 -4.69 -1.35
C LYS A 158 -24.90 -5.69 -2.47
N ALA A 159 -25.24 -5.17 -3.65
CA ALA A 159 -25.53 -5.98 -4.83
C ALA A 159 -24.26 -6.71 -5.33
N GLY A 160 -23.12 -6.03 -5.36
CA GLY A 160 -21.84 -6.61 -5.74
C GLY A 160 -21.40 -7.73 -4.80
N MET A 161 -21.48 -7.52 -3.49
CA MET A 161 -21.19 -8.55 -2.49
C MET A 161 -22.13 -9.77 -2.62
N ALA A 162 -23.42 -9.53 -2.86
CA ALA A 162 -24.38 -10.64 -3.08
C ALA A 162 -24.00 -11.45 -4.31
N ARG A 163 -23.56 -10.79 -5.40
CA ARG A 163 -23.08 -11.47 -6.61
C ARG A 163 -21.82 -12.28 -6.36
N ILE A 164 -20.88 -11.77 -5.57
CA ILE A 164 -19.66 -12.50 -5.17
C ILE A 164 -20.00 -13.73 -4.32
N ARG A 165 -20.95 -13.62 -3.37
CA ARG A 165 -21.40 -14.78 -2.57
C ARG A 165 -21.98 -15.89 -3.44
N LYS A 166 -22.85 -15.55 -4.42
CA LYS A 166 -23.37 -16.51 -5.39
C LYS A 166 -22.27 -17.17 -6.24
N LEU A 167 -21.25 -16.40 -6.62
CA LEU A 167 -20.09 -16.94 -7.31
C LEU A 167 -19.30 -17.90 -6.42
N ALA A 168 -19.14 -17.60 -5.13
CA ALA A 168 -18.47 -18.47 -4.17
C ALA A 168 -19.26 -19.78 -3.97
N GLU A 169 -20.59 -19.72 -3.83
CA GLU A 169 -21.46 -20.90 -3.73
C GLU A 169 -21.34 -21.81 -4.97
N TRP A 170 -21.20 -21.22 -6.15
CA TRP A 170 -20.97 -21.99 -7.38
C TRP A 170 -19.58 -22.63 -7.41
N LEU A 171 -18.53 -21.91 -7.00
CA LEU A 171 -17.15 -22.39 -6.96
C LEU A 171 -16.94 -23.47 -5.88
N ASP A 172 -17.65 -23.39 -4.77
CA ASP A 172 -17.44 -24.27 -3.60
C ASP A 172 -17.63 -25.75 -3.91
N ARG A 173 -18.40 -26.07 -4.95
CA ARG A 173 -18.67 -27.47 -5.37
C ARG A 173 -17.43 -28.20 -5.93
N GLU A 174 -16.58 -27.46 -6.65
CA GLU A 174 -15.42 -28.06 -7.35
C GLU A 174 -14.10 -27.40 -6.91
N TYR A 175 -14.15 -26.13 -6.45
CA TYR A 175 -12.97 -25.31 -6.12
C TYR A 175 -13.14 -24.63 -4.75
N PRO A 176 -13.26 -25.38 -3.65
CA PRO A 176 -13.55 -24.81 -2.32
C PRO A 176 -12.48 -23.82 -1.85
N SER A 177 -11.21 -24.02 -2.22
CA SER A 177 -10.13 -23.08 -1.90
C SER A 177 -10.31 -21.73 -2.61
N ALA A 178 -10.78 -21.74 -3.86
CA ALA A 178 -11.10 -20.52 -4.60
C ALA A 178 -12.29 -19.79 -3.96
N ALA A 179 -13.34 -20.53 -3.57
CA ALA A 179 -14.51 -19.99 -2.89
C ALA A 179 -14.14 -19.35 -1.54
N ALA A 180 -13.35 -20.05 -0.73
CA ALA A 180 -12.85 -19.52 0.55
C ALA A 180 -12.00 -18.27 0.35
N SER A 181 -11.06 -18.29 -0.61
CA SER A 181 -10.26 -17.12 -0.99
C SER A 181 -11.14 -15.95 -1.45
N LEU A 182 -12.22 -16.20 -2.19
CA LEU A 182 -13.12 -15.17 -2.69
C LEU A 182 -13.91 -14.48 -1.56
N LEU A 183 -14.33 -15.24 -0.54
CA LEU A 183 -15.09 -14.71 0.60
C LEU A 183 -14.22 -14.02 1.65
N GLU A 184 -12.94 -14.38 1.75
CA GLU A 184 -12.03 -13.78 2.70
C GLU A 184 -11.88 -12.27 2.46
N GLY A 185 -12.18 -11.44 3.46
CA GLY A 185 -12.12 -9.97 3.39
C GLY A 185 -13.02 -9.37 2.29
N LEU A 186 -14.13 -10.04 1.97
CA LEU A 186 -15.08 -9.59 0.94
C LEU A 186 -15.55 -8.15 1.18
N GLU A 187 -15.89 -7.80 2.42
CA GLU A 187 -16.39 -6.47 2.74
C GLU A 187 -15.33 -5.38 2.48
N GLU A 188 -14.06 -5.67 2.77
CA GLU A 188 -12.96 -4.75 2.50
C GLU A 188 -12.72 -4.54 1.00
N CYS A 189 -13.06 -5.51 0.16
CA CYS A 189 -13.00 -5.35 -1.30
C CYS A 189 -14.05 -4.36 -1.85
N PHE A 190 -15.08 -4.02 -1.05
CA PHE A 190 -16.15 -3.11 -1.43
C PHE A 190 -16.18 -1.80 -0.63
N THR A 191 -15.13 -1.50 0.13
CA THR A 191 -15.07 -0.27 0.93
C THR A 191 -15.26 0.98 0.07
N ILE A 192 -14.55 1.11 -1.04
CA ILE A 192 -14.68 2.27 -1.94
C ILE A 192 -16.07 2.39 -2.58
N ASN A 193 -16.79 1.27 -2.78
CA ASN A 193 -18.19 1.29 -3.26
C ASN A 193 -19.12 1.79 -2.15
N ARG A 194 -18.94 1.33 -0.90
CA ARG A 194 -19.74 1.81 0.26
C ARG A 194 -19.54 3.29 0.53
N LEU A 195 -18.33 3.79 0.28
CA LEU A 195 -18.03 5.22 0.40
C LEU A 195 -18.67 6.06 -0.74
N GLY A 196 -19.25 5.43 -1.76
CA GLY A 196 -19.91 6.15 -2.84
C GLY A 196 -19.00 7.06 -3.66
N LEU A 197 -17.71 6.74 -3.75
CA LEU A 197 -16.72 7.59 -4.41
C LEU A 197 -16.99 7.70 -5.93
N PRO A 198 -16.59 8.81 -6.58
CA PRO A 198 -16.64 8.96 -8.02
C PRO A 198 -15.89 7.85 -8.76
N PRO A 199 -16.33 7.46 -9.98
CA PRO A 199 -15.73 6.34 -10.74
C PRO A 199 -14.23 6.44 -10.98
N SER A 200 -13.71 7.67 -11.14
CA SER A 200 -12.26 7.94 -11.30
C SER A 200 -11.49 7.53 -10.05
N LEU A 201 -11.97 7.92 -8.86
CA LEU A 201 -11.38 7.53 -7.57
C LEU A 201 -11.59 6.03 -7.29
N GLN A 202 -12.77 5.48 -7.54
CA GLN A 202 -12.98 4.04 -7.39
C GLN A 202 -11.97 3.23 -8.18
N ARG A 203 -11.69 3.61 -9.44
CA ARG A 203 -10.69 2.94 -10.29
C ARG A 203 -9.29 3.06 -9.72
N CYS A 204 -8.93 4.23 -9.23
CA CYS A 204 -7.61 4.52 -8.68
C CYS A 204 -7.35 3.78 -7.36
N LEU A 205 -8.35 3.80 -6.44
CA LEU A 205 -8.22 3.31 -5.08
C LEU A 205 -8.54 1.80 -4.92
N ALA A 206 -8.95 1.14 -5.99
CA ALA A 206 -9.29 -0.29 -5.98
C ALA A 206 -8.08 -1.21 -5.80
N THR A 207 -6.86 -0.72 -6.03
CA THR A 207 -5.63 -1.52 -6.07
C THR A 207 -4.45 -0.80 -5.42
N THR A 208 -3.42 -1.55 -5.09
CA THR A 208 -2.14 -1.05 -4.57
C THR A 208 -1.21 -0.47 -5.66
N ASN A 209 -1.68 -0.28 -6.89
CA ASN A 209 -0.86 0.26 -7.99
C ASN A 209 -0.17 1.60 -7.66
N ILE A 210 -0.76 2.38 -6.74
CA ILE A 210 -0.18 3.66 -6.30
C ILE A 210 1.16 3.45 -5.59
N ILE A 211 1.35 2.37 -4.85
CA ILE A 211 2.62 2.01 -4.21
C ILE A 211 3.44 1.05 -5.07
N GLU A 212 2.82 0.18 -5.86
CA GLU A 212 3.52 -0.72 -6.77
C GLU A 212 4.35 0.03 -7.84
N SER A 213 3.84 1.17 -8.32
CA SER A 213 4.58 2.04 -9.25
C SER A 213 5.88 2.61 -8.63
N PRO A 214 5.87 3.22 -7.41
CA PRO A 214 7.09 3.50 -6.65
C PRO A 214 8.02 2.30 -6.49
N HIS A 215 7.50 1.13 -6.12
CA HIS A 215 8.29 -0.10 -5.99
C HIS A 215 8.93 -0.52 -7.31
N ALA A 216 8.25 -0.36 -8.44
CA ALA A 216 8.85 -0.58 -9.76
C ALA A 216 10.02 0.39 -10.02
N GLY A 217 9.88 1.65 -9.62
CA GLY A 217 10.97 2.63 -9.66
C GLY A 217 12.18 2.23 -8.79
N VAL A 218 11.92 1.64 -7.62
CA VAL A 218 12.96 1.08 -6.75
C VAL A 218 13.65 -0.09 -7.45
N ARG A 219 12.91 -1.07 -7.96
CA ARG A 219 13.45 -2.24 -8.67
C ARG A 219 14.32 -1.85 -9.87
N ILE A 220 13.92 -0.86 -10.65
CA ILE A 220 14.73 -0.36 -11.79
C ILE A 220 16.09 0.15 -11.30
N ARG A 221 16.15 0.85 -10.17
CA ARG A 221 17.38 1.42 -9.63
C ARG A 221 18.28 0.39 -8.94
N THR A 222 17.68 -0.65 -8.37
CA THR A 222 18.39 -1.71 -7.64
C THR A 222 18.72 -2.92 -8.51
N ARG A 223 18.23 -3.02 -9.75
CA ARG A 223 18.35 -4.20 -10.63
C ARG A 223 19.76 -4.70 -10.89
N ARG A 224 20.79 -3.85 -10.71
CA ARG A 224 22.20 -4.21 -10.90
C ARG A 224 22.86 -4.70 -9.60
N VAL A 225 22.16 -4.64 -8.48
CA VAL A 225 22.63 -5.15 -7.20
C VAL A 225 22.31 -6.64 -7.16
N THR A 226 23.34 -7.47 -7.24
CA THR A 226 23.21 -8.94 -7.28
C THR A 226 23.50 -9.60 -5.95
N ASN A 227 24.17 -8.88 -5.04
CA ASN A 227 24.51 -9.38 -3.70
C ASN A 227 24.04 -8.39 -2.63
N TRP A 228 23.04 -8.80 -1.86
CA TRP A 228 22.49 -8.07 -0.73
C TRP A 228 23.13 -8.58 0.55
N GLN A 229 24.12 -7.84 1.08
CA GLN A 229 24.93 -8.28 2.21
C GLN A 229 24.16 -8.37 3.54
N ASN A 230 23.19 -7.46 3.75
CA ASN A 230 22.38 -7.37 4.95
C ASN A 230 21.19 -6.43 4.78
N GLY A 231 20.25 -6.46 5.72
CA GLY A 231 19.07 -5.61 5.72
C GLY A 231 19.38 -4.10 5.79
N SER A 232 20.47 -3.69 6.45
CA SER A 232 20.90 -2.29 6.46
C SER A 232 21.22 -1.79 5.03
N MET A 233 21.90 -2.60 4.22
CA MET A 233 22.13 -2.31 2.81
C MET A 233 20.80 -2.21 2.04
N ALA A 234 19.89 -3.16 2.23
CA ALA A 234 18.57 -3.15 1.57
C ALA A 234 17.78 -1.88 1.94
N ARG A 235 17.77 -1.49 3.22
CA ARG A 235 17.10 -0.27 3.70
C ARG A 235 17.68 0.99 3.05
N ARG A 236 19.00 1.16 3.02
CA ARG A 236 19.65 2.33 2.40
C ARG A 236 19.33 2.43 0.91
N TRP A 237 19.41 1.32 0.19
CA TRP A 237 19.10 1.27 -1.24
C TRP A 237 17.61 1.58 -1.49
N MET A 238 16.71 1.04 -0.68
CA MET A 238 15.28 1.33 -0.80
C MET A 238 14.98 2.81 -0.53
N ALA A 239 15.55 3.38 0.54
CA ALA A 239 15.37 4.80 0.87
C ALA A 239 15.85 5.71 -0.26
N SER A 240 17.08 5.50 -0.73
CA SER A 240 17.66 6.27 -1.84
C SER A 240 16.81 6.16 -3.11
N ALA A 241 16.37 4.95 -3.44
CA ALA A 241 15.55 4.72 -4.63
C ALA A 241 14.16 5.36 -4.49
N PHE A 242 13.54 5.30 -3.32
CA PHE A 242 12.25 5.96 -3.06
C PHE A 242 12.36 7.48 -3.16
N LEU A 243 13.32 8.11 -2.48
CA LEU A 243 13.50 9.57 -2.53
C LEU A 243 13.74 10.08 -3.95
N ARG A 244 14.51 9.33 -4.74
CA ARG A 244 14.73 9.65 -6.16
C ARG A 244 13.49 9.44 -7.03
N THR A 245 12.68 8.42 -6.73
CA THR A 245 11.45 8.13 -7.46
C THR A 245 10.37 9.15 -7.10
N GLU A 246 10.29 9.56 -5.83
CA GLU A 246 9.34 10.54 -5.32
C GLU A 246 9.40 11.88 -6.07
N LYS A 247 10.59 12.32 -6.48
CA LYS A 247 10.77 13.55 -7.28
C LYS A 247 9.99 13.55 -8.60
N ASN A 248 9.64 12.34 -9.10
CA ASN A 248 8.92 12.16 -10.34
C ASN A 248 7.48 11.66 -10.12
N PHE A 249 6.98 11.69 -8.89
CA PHE A 249 5.61 11.26 -8.63
C PHE A 249 4.61 12.19 -9.30
N ARG A 250 3.67 11.60 -10.02
CA ARG A 250 2.49 12.31 -10.54
C ARG A 250 1.37 12.24 -9.52
N ARG A 251 0.49 13.21 -9.52
CA ARG A 251 -0.76 13.14 -8.75
C ARG A 251 -1.56 11.89 -9.13
N ILE A 252 -2.35 11.38 -8.19
CA ILE A 252 -3.21 10.22 -8.46
C ILE A 252 -4.31 10.57 -9.45
N MET A 253 -4.82 9.54 -10.15
CA MET A 253 -6.00 9.72 -11.00
C MET A 253 -7.20 10.13 -10.15
N GLY A 254 -8.01 11.05 -10.64
CA GLY A 254 -9.20 11.55 -9.92
C GLY A 254 -8.89 12.51 -8.78
N TYR A 255 -7.65 13.02 -8.65
CA TYR A 255 -7.26 13.92 -7.55
C TYR A 255 -8.18 15.15 -7.39
N ARG A 256 -8.79 15.63 -8.47
CA ARG A 256 -9.74 16.75 -8.42
C ARG A 256 -11.02 16.43 -7.66
N GLU A 257 -11.32 15.16 -7.46
CA GLU A 257 -12.50 14.65 -6.77
C GLU A 257 -12.20 14.16 -5.34
N LEU A 258 -10.93 14.29 -4.86
CA LEU A 258 -10.51 13.86 -3.52
C LEU A 258 -11.26 14.57 -2.38
N TRP A 259 -11.79 15.77 -2.63
CA TRP A 259 -12.64 16.47 -1.69
C TRP A 259 -13.87 15.64 -1.28
N THR A 260 -14.40 14.77 -2.16
CA THR A 260 -15.51 13.88 -1.81
C THR A 260 -15.08 12.85 -0.75
N LEU A 261 -13.90 12.24 -0.89
CA LEU A 261 -13.36 11.33 0.12
C LEU A 261 -13.08 12.08 1.42
N GLU A 262 -12.50 13.27 1.35
CA GLU A 262 -12.23 14.12 2.52
C GLU A 262 -13.52 14.41 3.31
N THR A 263 -14.59 14.84 2.64
CA THR A 263 -15.89 15.12 3.25
C THR A 263 -16.45 13.87 3.96
N ILE A 264 -16.46 12.73 3.29
CA ILE A 264 -16.95 11.47 3.85
C ILE A 264 -16.17 11.05 5.10
N LEU A 265 -14.85 11.18 5.08
CA LEU A 265 -14.00 10.84 6.22
C LEU A 265 -14.23 11.80 7.40
N CYS A 266 -14.40 13.10 7.15
CA CYS A 266 -14.71 14.10 8.18
C CYS A 266 -16.07 13.84 8.82
N GLU A 267 -17.12 13.58 8.03
CA GLU A 267 -18.46 13.25 8.53
C GLU A 267 -18.45 11.98 9.39
N SER A 268 -17.76 10.94 8.94
CA SER A 268 -17.59 9.69 9.68
C SER A 268 -16.88 9.92 11.03
N GLN A 269 -15.87 10.79 11.06
CA GLN A 269 -15.16 11.14 12.28
C GLN A 269 -16.08 11.87 13.29
N CYS A 270 -16.85 12.85 12.82
CA CYS A 270 -17.80 13.59 13.65
C CYS A 270 -18.90 12.66 14.22
N ALA A 271 -19.39 11.70 13.44
CA ALA A 271 -20.38 10.73 13.90
C ALA A 271 -19.82 9.81 15.00
N THR A 272 -18.57 9.34 14.85
CA THR A 272 -17.90 8.50 15.86
C THR A 272 -17.70 9.28 17.18
N GLN A 273 -17.31 10.54 17.12
CA GLN A 273 -17.10 11.39 18.30
C GLN A 273 -18.42 11.63 19.08
N LYS A 274 -19.54 11.83 18.37
CA LYS A 274 -20.87 12.00 19.00
C LYS A 274 -21.42 10.72 19.65
N ALA A 275 -21.00 9.56 19.17
CA ALA A 275 -21.43 8.27 19.73
C ALA A 275 -20.66 7.87 21.01
N VAL A 276 -19.52 8.52 21.29
CA VAL A 276 -18.64 8.25 22.43
C VAL A 276 -18.81 9.30 23.54
N ALA A 277 -19.41 10.44 23.24
CA ALA A 277 -19.76 11.51 24.18
C ALA A 277 -21.16 11.29 24.76
#